data_d6f104995809bb6610a492558ac249f3
#
_entry.id   d6f104995809bb6610a492558ac249f3
#
_cell.length_a   1.000
_cell.length_b   1.000
_cell.length_c   1.000
_cell.angle_alpha   90.00
_cell.angle_beta   90.00
_cell.angle_gamma   90.00
#
_symmetry.space_group_name_H-M   'P 1'
#
loop_
_entity.id
_entity.type
_entity.pdbx_description
1 polymer ?
#
loop_
_entity_poly.entity_id
_entity_poly.type
_entity_poly.pdbx_seq_one_letter_code
_entity_poly.pdbx_strand_id
1 'polypeptide(L)'
;MATPSDSSPTAPPGGGAVAPGQLIGERYRLEQCLSSDPQAPQGRLWRAADTLAGGAPAALRQLGPAVDPEAAGRRWAKLQGLLHPQVPRFGAAIAEGSDLWLVREWQDGRTYRELLEARAARQLVFGGGEVLLMLRQLLPVLVVLHGQDLVHGDLCPANLLRRERDGLPVLLD
;
A
#
# COMPACT_ATOMS: atom_id res chain seq x y z
N MET A 1 -30.60 -16.34 -51.93
CA MET A 1 -29.26 -15.87 -51.60
C MET A 1 -29.36 -15.09 -50.28
N ALA A 2 -29.03 -15.74 -49.19
CA ALA A 2 -29.08 -15.14 -47.85
C ALA A 2 -27.64 -14.87 -47.40
N THR A 3 -27.35 -13.63 -47.07
CA THR A 3 -26.08 -13.21 -46.52
C THR A 3 -25.99 -13.59 -45.04
N PRO A 4 -24.92 -14.19 -44.55
CA PRO A 4 -24.75 -14.46 -43.13
C PRO A 4 -24.36 -13.19 -42.41
N SER A 5 -25.08 -12.88 -41.32
CA SER A 5 -24.79 -11.84 -40.35
C SER A 5 -23.53 -12.21 -39.57
N ASP A 6 -22.51 -11.43 -39.75
CA ASP A 6 -21.26 -11.48 -38.95
C ASP A 6 -21.52 -10.92 -37.56
N SER A 7 -21.73 -11.82 -36.59
CA SER A 7 -21.83 -11.47 -35.19
C SER A 7 -20.45 -11.62 -34.57
N SER A 8 -19.63 -10.58 -34.66
CA SER A 8 -18.39 -10.48 -33.88
C SER A 8 -18.72 -10.49 -32.38
N PRO A 9 -18.08 -11.33 -31.59
CA PRO A 9 -18.26 -11.27 -30.14
C PRO A 9 -17.69 -9.97 -29.60
N THR A 10 -18.56 -9.18 -29.00
CA THR A 10 -18.18 -7.98 -28.24
C THR A 10 -17.22 -8.43 -27.12
N ALA A 11 -15.98 -8.02 -27.21
CA ALA A 11 -15.01 -8.21 -26.14
C ALA A 11 -15.56 -7.55 -24.84
N PRO A 12 -15.36 -8.16 -23.66
CA PRO A 12 -15.76 -7.55 -22.40
C PRO A 12 -15.02 -6.21 -22.24
N PRO A 13 -15.63 -5.19 -21.61
CA PRO A 13 -14.97 -3.92 -21.40
C PRO A 13 -13.73 -4.14 -20.54
N GLY A 14 -12.58 -4.13 -21.19
CA GLY A 14 -11.28 -4.24 -20.54
C GLY A 14 -11.14 -3.11 -19.52
N GLY A 15 -10.71 -3.44 -18.31
CA GLY A 15 -10.41 -2.49 -17.28
C GLY A 15 -9.52 -1.38 -17.84
N GLY A 16 -10.05 -0.15 -17.88
CA GLY A 16 -9.31 1.01 -18.35
C GLY A 16 -8.02 1.16 -17.56
N ALA A 17 -6.92 1.51 -18.22
CA ALA A 17 -5.64 1.71 -17.54
C ALA A 17 -5.83 2.76 -16.43
N VAL A 18 -5.57 2.36 -15.19
CA VAL A 18 -5.64 3.25 -14.03
C VAL A 18 -4.60 4.36 -14.17
N ALA A 19 -5.04 5.61 -14.05
CA ALA A 19 -4.22 6.79 -14.29
C ALA A 19 -4.38 7.86 -13.19
N PRO A 20 -3.41 8.75 -13.03
CA PRO A 20 -3.56 9.94 -12.19
C PRO A 20 -4.81 10.74 -12.57
N GLY A 21 -5.49 11.30 -11.57
CA GLY A 21 -6.74 12.04 -11.72
C GLY A 21 -8.00 11.18 -11.58
N GLN A 22 -7.91 9.86 -11.73
CA GLN A 22 -9.05 8.96 -11.54
C GLN A 22 -9.54 9.01 -10.09
N LEU A 23 -10.85 8.94 -9.91
CA LEU A 23 -11.51 8.92 -8.61
C LEU A 23 -11.86 7.47 -8.26
N ILE A 24 -11.43 7.00 -7.10
CA ILE A 24 -11.69 5.65 -6.60
C ILE A 24 -12.71 5.73 -5.46
N GLY A 25 -13.79 4.93 -5.58
CA GLY A 25 -14.89 4.90 -4.60
C GLY A 25 -15.53 6.26 -4.38
N GLU A 26 -15.60 7.09 -5.42
CA GLU A 26 -16.16 8.47 -5.40
C GLU A 26 -15.50 9.40 -4.36
N ARG A 27 -14.34 9.00 -3.83
CA ARG A 27 -13.68 9.72 -2.72
C ARG A 27 -12.20 9.98 -2.93
N TYR A 28 -11.44 9.01 -3.41
CA TYR A 28 -9.97 9.12 -3.45
C TYR A 28 -9.48 9.42 -4.86
N ARG A 29 -8.97 10.63 -5.08
CA ARG A 29 -8.38 11.02 -6.36
C ARG A 29 -6.93 10.57 -6.42
N LEU A 30 -6.62 9.68 -7.35
CA LEU A 30 -5.26 9.21 -7.58
C LEU A 30 -4.36 10.36 -8.04
N GLU A 31 -3.20 10.50 -7.40
CA GLU A 31 -2.21 11.54 -7.73
C GLU A 31 -0.99 10.95 -8.42
N GLN A 32 -0.39 9.94 -7.81
CA GLN A 32 0.88 9.38 -8.26
C GLN A 32 0.93 7.88 -8.00
N CYS A 33 1.36 7.09 -9.00
CA CYS A 33 1.73 5.70 -8.81
C CYS A 33 3.13 5.63 -8.20
N LEU A 34 3.27 4.93 -7.08
CA LEU A 34 4.52 4.78 -6.34
C LEU A 34 5.22 3.45 -6.65
N SER A 35 4.50 2.51 -7.26
CA SER A 35 5.08 1.23 -7.67
C SER A 35 5.94 1.39 -8.90
N SER A 36 7.17 0.89 -8.85
CA SER A 36 8.10 0.90 -9.98
C SER A 36 7.75 -0.15 -11.05
N ASP A 37 7.05 -1.22 -10.64
CA ASP A 37 6.63 -2.31 -11.54
C ASP A 37 5.10 -2.31 -11.70
N PRO A 38 4.59 -2.00 -12.91
CA PRO A 38 3.15 -2.06 -13.19
C PRO A 38 2.54 -3.46 -13.08
N GLN A 39 3.36 -4.50 -13.17
CA GLN A 39 2.97 -5.92 -13.10
C GLN A 39 3.29 -6.54 -11.73
N ALA A 40 3.58 -5.73 -10.73
CA ALA A 40 3.91 -6.22 -9.39
C ALA A 40 2.84 -7.22 -8.90
N PRO A 41 3.22 -8.44 -8.49
CA PRO A 41 2.26 -9.47 -8.07
C PRO A 41 1.34 -9.02 -6.94
N GLN A 42 1.83 -8.16 -6.06
CA GLN A 42 1.09 -7.59 -4.94
C GLN A 42 0.17 -6.42 -5.35
N GLY A 43 0.27 -5.97 -6.61
CA GLY A 43 -0.46 -4.83 -7.12
C GLY A 43 0.27 -3.51 -7.01
N ARG A 44 -0.44 -2.43 -7.35
CA ARG A 44 0.12 -1.08 -7.44
C ARG A 44 -0.22 -0.25 -6.22
N LEU A 45 0.76 0.48 -5.71
CA LEU A 45 0.59 1.45 -4.64
C LEU A 45 0.47 2.86 -5.23
N TRP A 46 -0.52 3.60 -4.77
CA TRP A 46 -0.82 4.95 -5.20
C TRP A 46 -0.84 5.92 -4.02
N ARG A 47 -0.32 7.11 -4.25
CA ARG A 47 -0.69 8.27 -3.45
C ARG A 47 -1.97 8.86 -4.01
N ALA A 48 -2.91 9.22 -3.14
CA ALA A 48 -4.18 9.81 -3.50
C ALA A 48 -4.56 10.94 -2.54
N ALA A 49 -5.42 11.83 -3.00
CA ALA A 49 -6.07 12.85 -2.17
C ALA A 49 -7.46 12.38 -1.75
N ASP A 50 -7.76 12.44 -0.46
CA ASP A 50 -9.11 12.19 0.07
C ASP A 50 -9.98 13.43 -0.11
N THR A 51 -10.88 13.41 -1.07
CA THR A 51 -11.70 14.57 -1.41
C THR A 51 -12.71 14.96 -0.32
N LEU A 52 -13.10 14.01 0.52
CA LEU A 52 -13.99 14.26 1.66
C LEU A 52 -13.25 14.75 2.91
N ALA A 53 -11.92 14.67 2.92
CA ALA A 53 -11.08 15.14 4.01
C ALA A 53 -10.20 16.34 3.59
N GLY A 54 -10.75 17.22 2.74
CA GLY A 54 -10.05 18.43 2.31
C GLY A 54 -8.78 18.19 1.48
N GLY A 55 -8.68 17.04 0.81
CA GLY A 55 -7.49 16.68 0.04
C GLY A 55 -6.37 16.05 0.86
N ALA A 56 -6.65 15.60 2.08
CA ALA A 56 -5.66 14.89 2.90
C ALA A 56 -5.07 13.70 2.15
N PRO A 57 -3.73 13.46 2.24
CA PRO A 57 -3.11 12.36 1.52
C PRO A 57 -3.51 11.00 2.10
N ALA A 58 -3.73 10.05 1.21
CA ALA A 58 -3.98 8.65 1.51
C ALA A 58 -3.10 7.74 0.63
N ALA A 59 -2.84 6.53 1.11
CA ALA A 59 -2.19 5.50 0.31
C ALA A 59 -3.24 4.46 -0.10
N LEU A 60 -3.34 4.19 -1.39
CA LEU A 60 -4.24 3.20 -1.97
C LEU A 60 -3.45 2.09 -2.63
N ARG A 61 -3.71 0.85 -2.24
CA ARG A 61 -3.17 -0.33 -2.93
C ARG A 61 -4.25 -0.93 -3.82
N GLN A 62 -4.05 -0.89 -5.12
CA GLN A 62 -4.80 -1.70 -6.07
C GLN A 62 -4.25 -3.12 -6.00
N LEU A 63 -5.05 -4.10 -5.64
CA LEU A 63 -4.58 -5.48 -5.55
C LEU A 63 -4.19 -6.03 -6.92
N GLY A 64 -3.10 -6.78 -6.94
CA GLY A 64 -2.62 -7.46 -8.14
C GLY A 64 -3.34 -8.80 -8.36
N PRO A 65 -3.20 -9.36 -9.57
CA PRO A 65 -3.90 -10.60 -9.97
C PRO A 65 -3.48 -11.84 -9.18
N ALA A 66 -2.32 -11.79 -8.50
CA ALA A 66 -1.83 -12.90 -7.68
C ALA A 66 -2.38 -12.90 -6.24
N VAL A 67 -3.14 -11.88 -5.86
CA VAL A 67 -3.68 -11.73 -4.51
C VAL A 67 -5.11 -12.23 -4.47
N ASP A 68 -5.40 -13.18 -3.58
CA ASP A 68 -6.77 -13.60 -3.29
C ASP A 68 -7.54 -12.44 -2.61
N PRO A 69 -8.59 -11.87 -3.27
CA PRO A 69 -9.30 -10.72 -2.74
C PRO A 69 -10.03 -10.99 -1.43
N GLU A 70 -10.54 -12.21 -1.25
CA GLU A 70 -11.25 -12.58 -0.03
C GLU A 70 -10.29 -12.70 1.16
N ALA A 71 -9.15 -13.37 0.97
CA ALA A 71 -8.13 -13.48 2.01
C ALA A 71 -7.57 -12.10 2.37
N ALA A 72 -7.32 -11.25 1.37
CA ALA A 72 -6.88 -9.87 1.57
C ALA A 72 -7.93 -9.06 2.34
N GLY A 73 -9.21 -9.16 1.97
CA GLY A 73 -10.32 -8.47 2.66
C GLY A 73 -10.46 -8.90 4.12
N ARG A 74 -10.37 -10.21 4.42
CA ARG A 74 -10.40 -10.73 5.80
C ARG A 74 -9.24 -10.20 6.64
N ARG A 75 -8.03 -10.20 6.07
CA ARG A 75 -6.84 -9.66 6.75
C ARG A 75 -7.00 -8.14 6.97
N TRP A 76 -7.49 -7.43 5.96
CA TRP A 76 -7.71 -5.99 6.04
C TRP A 76 -8.71 -5.61 7.13
N ALA A 77 -9.81 -6.35 7.25
CA ALA A 77 -10.79 -6.15 8.31
C ALA A 77 -10.20 -6.27 9.72
N LYS A 78 -9.27 -7.22 9.94
CA LYS A 78 -8.52 -7.31 11.21
C LYS A 78 -7.63 -6.08 11.44
N LEU A 79 -6.94 -5.62 10.38
CA LEU A 79 -6.05 -4.47 10.46
C LEU A 79 -6.79 -3.16 10.75
N GLN A 80 -8.04 -3.01 10.31
CA GLN A 80 -8.88 -1.83 10.60
C GLN A 80 -9.12 -1.62 12.10
N GLY A 81 -9.14 -2.70 12.89
CA GLY A 81 -9.27 -2.65 14.34
C GLY A 81 -7.94 -2.34 15.07
N LEU A 82 -6.82 -2.36 14.37
CA LEU A 82 -5.51 -2.18 14.97
C LEU A 82 -5.18 -0.68 15.13
N LEU A 83 -5.00 -0.26 16.37
CA LEU A 83 -4.56 1.10 16.71
C LEU A 83 -3.18 1.05 17.35
N HIS A 84 -2.15 1.41 16.59
CA HIS A 84 -0.78 1.47 17.09
C HIS A 84 -0.03 2.64 16.41
N PRO A 85 0.79 3.42 17.15
CA PRO A 85 1.45 4.61 16.59
C PRO A 85 2.48 4.31 15.48
N GLN A 86 2.93 3.07 15.37
CA GLN A 86 3.89 2.62 14.35
C GLN A 86 3.25 1.77 13.24
N VAL A 87 1.92 1.78 13.15
CA VAL A 87 1.15 1.15 12.08
C VAL A 87 0.20 2.19 11.52
N PRO A 88 0.13 2.42 10.20
CA PRO A 88 -0.85 3.32 9.60
C PRO A 88 -2.27 2.87 9.96
N ARG A 89 -3.21 3.80 10.07
CA ARG A 89 -4.61 3.45 10.16
C ARG A 89 -5.09 2.87 8.85
N PHE A 90 -5.81 1.77 8.93
CA PHE A 90 -6.39 1.10 7.77
C PHE A 90 -7.83 1.59 7.57
N GLY A 91 -8.10 2.08 6.37
CA GLY A 91 -9.41 2.57 5.93
C GLY A 91 -10.22 1.50 5.22
N ALA A 92 -11.15 1.92 4.37
CA ALA A 92 -12.04 1.02 3.65
C ALA A 92 -11.28 0.11 2.65
N ALA A 93 -11.86 -1.06 2.40
CA ALA A 93 -11.63 -1.83 1.18
C ALA A 93 -12.71 -1.44 0.18
N ILE A 94 -12.33 -1.02 -1.03
CA ILE A 94 -13.23 -0.50 -2.05
C ILE A 94 -13.18 -1.43 -3.25
N ALA A 95 -14.32 -2.02 -3.61
CA ALA A 95 -14.47 -2.76 -4.86
C ALA A 95 -14.90 -1.78 -5.96
N GLU A 96 -14.12 -1.70 -7.04
CA GLU A 96 -14.41 -0.84 -8.18
C GLU A 96 -14.11 -1.58 -9.48
N GLY A 97 -15.15 -1.89 -10.23
CA GLY A 97 -15.06 -2.79 -11.38
C GLY A 97 -14.60 -4.19 -10.97
N SER A 98 -13.51 -4.66 -11.55
CA SER A 98 -12.86 -5.93 -11.19
C SER A 98 -11.78 -5.79 -10.11
N ASP A 99 -11.49 -4.57 -9.70
CA ASP A 99 -10.37 -4.26 -8.83
C ASP A 99 -10.82 -4.10 -7.36
N LEU A 100 -9.98 -4.56 -6.45
CA LEU A 100 -10.10 -4.28 -5.02
C LEU A 100 -9.00 -3.32 -4.59
N TRP A 101 -9.41 -2.23 -3.98
CA TRP A 101 -8.55 -1.17 -3.48
C TRP A 101 -8.53 -1.17 -1.96
N LEU A 102 -7.34 -1.16 -1.39
CA LEU A 102 -7.12 -1.12 0.05
C LEU A 102 -6.59 0.27 0.44
N VAL A 103 -7.34 0.98 1.28
CA VAL A 103 -7.02 2.36 1.68
C VAL A 103 -6.32 2.37 3.03
N ARG A 104 -5.20 3.07 3.16
CA ARG A 104 -4.55 3.34 4.45
C ARG A 104 -4.12 4.79 4.59
N GLU A 105 -3.91 5.20 5.82
CA GLU A 105 -3.33 6.50 6.15
C GLU A 105 -1.99 6.70 5.45
N TRP A 106 -1.79 7.89 4.90
CA TRP A 106 -0.48 8.30 4.41
C TRP A 106 0.48 8.54 5.56
N GLN A 107 1.72 8.12 5.39
CA GLN A 107 2.79 8.39 6.36
C GLN A 107 3.90 9.19 5.69
N ASP A 108 4.19 10.37 6.21
CA ASP A 108 5.31 11.19 5.75
C ASP A 108 6.62 10.67 6.35
N GLY A 109 7.62 10.54 5.50
CA GLY A 109 8.93 10.03 5.88
C GLY A 109 9.66 9.40 4.70
N ARG A 110 10.73 8.68 5.02
CA ARG A 110 11.53 7.95 4.05
C ARG A 110 11.60 6.48 4.42
N THR A 111 11.46 5.62 3.44
CA THR A 111 11.65 4.18 3.64
C THR A 111 13.10 3.90 4.04
N TYR A 112 13.32 2.83 4.79
CA TYR A 112 14.68 2.40 5.11
C TYR A 112 15.45 1.99 3.87
N ARG A 113 14.79 1.56 2.79
CA ARG A 113 15.42 1.37 1.47
C ARG A 113 16.01 2.65 0.95
N GLU A 114 15.24 3.75 0.88
CA GLU A 114 15.71 5.06 0.44
C GLU A 114 16.82 5.62 1.33
N LEU A 115 16.76 5.35 2.63
CA LEU A 115 17.81 5.74 3.58
C LEU A 115 19.09 4.94 3.35
N LEU A 116 19.01 3.63 3.07
CA LEU A 116 20.14 2.78 2.73
C LEU A 116 20.80 3.24 1.43
N GLU A 117 20.02 3.48 0.39
CA GLU A 117 20.51 3.97 -0.91
C GLU A 117 21.21 5.33 -0.80
N ALA A 118 20.59 6.27 -0.05
CA ALA A 118 21.19 7.59 0.16
C ALA A 118 22.49 7.55 0.98
N ARG A 119 22.62 6.60 1.92
CA ARG A 119 23.85 6.37 2.67
C ARG A 119 24.93 5.68 1.82
N ALA A 120 24.53 4.66 1.08
CA ALA A 120 25.45 3.95 0.17
C ALA A 120 26.09 4.89 -0.87
N ALA A 121 25.31 5.83 -1.42
CA ALA A 121 25.80 6.87 -2.33
C ALA A 121 26.88 7.78 -1.70
N ARG A 122 26.95 7.83 -0.36
CA ARG A 122 27.94 8.59 0.42
C ARG A 122 28.98 7.68 1.09
N GLN A 123 29.02 6.41 0.75
CA GLN A 123 29.86 5.39 1.38
C GLN A 123 29.64 5.26 2.91
N LEU A 124 28.41 5.55 3.36
CA LEU A 124 28.00 5.44 4.75
C LEU A 124 27.14 4.20 4.97
N VAL A 125 27.19 3.63 6.17
CA VAL A 125 26.37 2.50 6.61
C VAL A 125 25.57 2.88 7.85
N PHE A 126 24.56 2.08 8.19
CA PHE A 126 23.92 2.18 9.50
C PHE A 126 24.87 1.65 10.57
N GLY A 127 25.10 2.41 11.62
CA GLY A 127 25.85 1.95 12.79
C GLY A 127 25.08 0.91 13.60
N GLY A 128 25.79 0.04 14.32
CA GLY A 128 25.16 -1.00 15.16
C GLY A 128 24.18 -0.43 16.19
N GLY A 129 24.46 0.74 16.76
CA GLY A 129 23.54 1.45 17.68
C GLY A 129 22.24 1.89 17.01
N GLU A 130 22.28 2.37 15.77
CA GLU A 130 21.08 2.77 15.01
C GLU A 130 20.20 1.54 14.71
N VAL A 131 20.83 0.43 14.30
CA VAL A 131 20.11 -0.83 14.04
C VAL A 131 19.48 -1.39 15.32
N LEU A 132 20.21 -1.36 16.42
CA LEU A 132 19.70 -1.81 17.72
C LEU A 132 18.52 -0.95 18.20
N LEU A 133 18.61 0.37 18.03
CA LEU A 133 17.52 1.29 18.36
C LEU A 133 16.27 0.99 17.51
N MET A 134 16.44 0.80 16.21
CA MET A 134 15.35 0.42 15.31
C MET A 134 14.68 -0.89 15.76
N LEU A 135 15.45 -1.91 16.06
CA LEU A 135 14.92 -3.19 16.56
C LEU A 135 14.14 -3.02 17.87
N ARG A 136 14.69 -2.28 18.84
CA ARG A 136 13.98 -1.98 20.10
C ARG A 136 12.65 -1.28 19.90
N GLN A 137 12.51 -0.48 18.84
CA GLN A 137 11.28 0.21 18.51
C GLN A 137 10.31 -0.67 17.73
N LEU A 138 10.79 -1.60 16.90
CA LEU A 138 9.96 -2.49 16.09
C LEU A 138 9.43 -3.71 16.84
N LEU A 139 10.21 -4.29 17.74
CA LEU A 139 9.82 -5.51 18.45
C LEU A 139 8.47 -5.36 19.18
N PRO A 140 8.18 -4.27 19.91
CA PRO A 140 6.88 -4.10 20.58
C PRO A 140 5.69 -4.13 19.63
N VAL A 141 5.79 -3.49 18.46
CA VAL A 141 4.68 -3.50 17.50
C VAL A 141 4.48 -4.88 16.89
N LEU A 142 5.55 -5.64 16.64
CA LEU A 142 5.44 -7.02 16.18
C LEU A 142 4.77 -7.93 17.23
N VAL A 143 5.05 -7.72 18.51
CA VAL A 143 4.36 -8.44 19.60
C VAL A 143 2.86 -8.13 19.59
N VAL A 144 2.46 -6.89 19.38
CA VAL A 144 1.04 -6.50 19.27
C VAL A 144 0.37 -7.15 18.06
N LEU A 145 1.02 -7.16 16.90
CA LEU A 145 0.50 -7.83 15.70
C LEU A 145 0.32 -9.34 15.93
N HIS A 146 1.36 -10.00 16.42
CA HIS A 146 1.33 -11.45 16.67
C HIS A 146 0.29 -11.83 17.72
N GLY A 147 0.07 -11.00 18.73
CA GLY A 147 -0.99 -11.20 19.73
C GLY A 147 -2.42 -11.10 19.16
N GLN A 148 -2.58 -10.61 17.94
CA GLN A 148 -3.85 -10.56 17.20
C GLN A 148 -3.88 -11.56 16.01
N ASP A 149 -3.01 -12.55 16.00
CA ASP A 149 -2.84 -13.50 14.90
C ASP A 149 -2.58 -12.81 13.53
N LEU A 150 -1.88 -11.68 13.57
CA LEU A 150 -1.43 -10.95 12.40
C LEU A 150 0.09 -11.12 12.25
N VAL A 151 0.51 -11.65 11.12
CA VAL A 151 1.91 -11.73 10.74
C VAL A 151 2.16 -10.76 9.61
N HIS A 152 3.20 -9.91 9.73
CA HIS A 152 3.56 -8.97 8.67
C HIS A 152 3.93 -9.72 7.38
N GLY A 153 4.81 -10.70 7.46
CA GLY A 153 5.14 -11.61 6.35
C GLY A 153 6.15 -11.06 5.33
N ASP A 154 6.31 -9.74 5.24
CA ASP A 154 7.26 -9.08 4.32
C ASP A 154 7.99 -7.91 5.00
N LEU A 155 8.68 -8.22 6.09
CA LEU A 155 9.47 -7.24 6.82
C LEU A 155 10.79 -6.96 6.09
N CYS A 156 10.79 -5.91 5.28
CA CYS A 156 11.94 -5.50 4.48
C CYS A 156 12.13 -3.97 4.52
N PRO A 157 13.31 -3.44 4.11
CA PRO A 157 13.58 -2.00 4.15
C PRO A 157 12.61 -1.13 3.33
N ALA A 158 11.93 -1.68 2.33
CA ALA A 158 10.93 -0.97 1.55
C ALA A 158 9.61 -0.79 2.31
N ASN A 159 9.28 -1.73 3.20
CA ASN A 159 8.06 -1.76 3.99
C ASN A 159 8.24 -1.19 5.41
N LEU A 160 9.41 -0.63 5.69
CA LEU A 160 9.72 0.12 6.89
C LEU A 160 9.96 1.58 6.53
N LEU A 161 9.21 2.50 7.16
CA LEU A 161 9.36 3.92 6.95
C LEU A 161 9.86 4.57 8.24
N ARG A 162 10.90 5.38 8.14
CA ARG A 162 11.29 6.30 9.21
C ARG A 162 10.42 7.55 9.09
N ARG A 163 9.48 7.69 10.02
CA ARG A 163 8.51 8.78 10.01
C ARG A 163 9.20 10.13 10.25
N GLU A 164 8.81 11.15 9.49
CA GLU A 164 9.49 12.44 9.49
C GLU A 164 9.35 13.18 10.82
N ARG A 165 8.15 13.22 11.40
CA ARG A 165 7.84 14.02 12.60
C ARG A 165 8.56 13.61 13.87
N ASP A 166 8.93 12.33 14.03
CA ASP A 166 9.47 11.77 15.28
C ASP A 166 10.58 10.73 15.10
N GLY A 167 10.88 10.38 13.86
CA GLY A 167 11.92 9.39 13.53
C GLY A 167 11.58 7.95 13.89
N LEU A 168 10.34 7.66 14.33
CA LEU A 168 9.93 6.29 14.66
C LEU A 168 9.82 5.43 13.39
N PRO A 169 10.21 4.15 13.44
CA PRO A 169 9.95 3.22 12.37
C PRO A 169 8.47 2.85 12.33
N VAL A 170 7.87 2.92 11.15
CA VAL A 170 6.47 2.57 10.88
C VAL A 170 6.44 1.38 9.93
N LEU A 171 5.60 0.38 10.23
CA LEU A 171 5.33 -0.76 9.37
C LEU A 171 4.30 -0.35 8.31
N LEU A 172 4.60 -0.53 7.01
CA LEU A 172 3.74 -0.01 5.95
C LEU A 172 2.78 -1.05 5.36
N ASP A 173 3.18 -2.26 5.07
CA ASP A 173 2.42 -3.27 4.31
C ASP A 173 2.54 -4.66 4.91
#